data_daee2c810c4df26119f8a54da37f02c5
#
_entry.id   daee2c810c4df26119f8a54da37f02c5
#
_cell.length_a   1.000
_cell.length_b   1.000
_cell.length_c   1.000
_cell.angle_alpha   90.00
_cell.angle_beta   90.00
_cell.angle_gamma   90.00
#
_symmetry.space_group_name_H-M   'P 1'
#
loop_
_entity.id
_entity.type
_entity.pdbx_description
1 polymer ?
#
loop_
_entity_poly.entity_id
_entity_poly.type
_entity_poly.pdbx_seq_one_letter_code
_entity_poly.pdbx_strand_id
1 'polypeptide(L)'
;KFAQIPGSPIVYWLSKSMLDTFAKNKALKEIAEPRQGLATADNARFVREWWEPSNYKTGFDCELREESIERGTKWFPYNKGGEYRKWYGNQEFVVNWENDGKELEDFRPRSVIRNPKTYFRPSISWSKISSGAPAFRYFPQGFIYDVAGTSIFCTNEQRKGIIAYTNSSLAYAQLTAIAPTLNFEVGQIA
;
A
#
# COMPACT_ATOMS: atom_id res chain seq x y z
N LYS A 1 3.29 -29.76 11.67
CA LYS A 1 3.85 -28.51 12.24
C LYS A 1 3.70 -27.31 11.26
N PHE A 2 3.96 -27.49 9.96
CA PHE A 2 3.95 -26.39 8.98
C PHE A 2 2.55 -25.97 8.52
N ALA A 3 1.53 -26.80 8.67
CA ALA A 3 0.13 -26.48 8.33
C ALA A 3 -0.48 -25.29 9.12
N GLN A 4 0.20 -24.84 10.17
CA GLN A 4 -0.23 -23.67 10.97
C GLN A 4 0.16 -22.33 10.33
N ILE A 5 1.04 -22.34 9.32
CA ILE A 5 1.49 -21.14 8.62
C ILE A 5 0.72 -21.02 7.29
N PRO A 6 0.22 -19.85 6.92
CA PRO A 6 -0.43 -19.62 5.62
C PRO A 6 0.45 -20.10 4.46
N GLY A 7 -0.09 -20.92 3.56
CA GLY A 7 0.66 -21.52 2.46
C GLY A 7 1.50 -22.75 2.83
N SER A 8 1.54 -23.14 4.10
CA SER A 8 2.27 -24.31 4.61
C SER A 8 3.73 -24.41 4.15
N PRO A 9 4.53 -23.33 4.21
CA PRO A 9 5.93 -23.35 3.78
C PRO A 9 6.76 -24.26 4.69
N ILE A 10 7.84 -24.83 4.15
CA ILE A 10 8.80 -25.63 4.92
C ILE A 10 9.77 -24.68 5.64
N VAL A 11 9.57 -24.48 6.95
CA VAL A 11 10.29 -23.47 7.77
C VAL A 11 10.85 -24.12 9.04
N TYR A 12 11.74 -25.11 8.89
CA TYR A 12 12.30 -25.90 10.00
C TYR A 12 13.13 -25.06 11.01
N TRP A 13 13.54 -23.86 10.63
CA TRP A 13 14.31 -22.93 11.48
C TRP A 13 13.44 -22.11 12.44
N LEU A 14 12.12 -22.11 12.31
CA LEU A 14 11.24 -21.39 13.22
C LEU A 14 11.13 -22.11 14.56
N SER A 15 11.24 -21.31 15.63
CA SER A 15 11.00 -21.81 17.00
C SER A 15 9.52 -22.18 17.18
N LYS A 16 9.26 -23.04 18.17
CA LYS A 16 7.87 -23.39 18.54
C LYS A 16 7.05 -22.16 18.92
N SER A 17 7.64 -21.22 19.67
CA SER A 17 6.97 -19.97 20.03
C SER A 17 6.57 -19.15 18.82
N MET A 18 7.40 -19.10 17.77
CA MET A 18 7.07 -18.40 16.53
C MET A 18 5.93 -19.10 15.77
N LEU A 19 5.93 -20.43 15.70
CA LEU A 19 4.81 -21.20 15.11
C LEU A 19 3.51 -20.96 15.89
N ASP A 20 3.57 -20.89 17.20
CA ASP A 20 2.42 -20.61 18.05
C ASP A 20 1.83 -19.21 17.78
N THR A 21 2.63 -18.23 17.34
CA THR A 21 2.09 -16.89 16.99
C THR A 21 1.13 -16.94 15.80
N PHE A 22 1.39 -17.77 14.81
CA PHE A 22 0.47 -17.96 13.68
C PHE A 22 -0.82 -18.69 14.07
N ALA A 23 -0.74 -19.62 15.03
CA ALA A 23 -1.90 -20.42 15.42
C ALA A 23 -2.83 -19.72 16.43
N LYS A 24 -2.28 -18.85 17.28
CA LYS A 24 -3.01 -18.26 18.43
C LYS A 24 -3.45 -16.83 18.23
N ASN A 25 -2.91 -16.11 17.24
CA ASN A 25 -3.24 -14.72 17.00
C ASN A 25 -4.11 -14.55 15.74
N LYS A 26 -4.81 -13.43 15.69
CA LYS A 26 -5.62 -13.05 14.52
C LYS A 26 -4.72 -12.67 13.34
N ALA A 27 -5.15 -13.01 12.13
CA ALA A 27 -4.54 -12.51 10.91
C ALA A 27 -4.82 -11.00 10.76
N LEU A 28 -3.91 -10.27 10.10
CA LEU A 28 -4.06 -8.82 9.93
C LEU A 28 -5.37 -8.45 9.18
N LYS A 29 -5.79 -9.27 8.23
CA LYS A 29 -7.07 -9.09 7.50
C LYS A 29 -8.33 -9.12 8.36
N GLU A 30 -8.25 -9.63 9.58
CA GLU A 30 -9.38 -9.66 10.54
C GLU A 30 -9.56 -8.33 11.27
N ILE A 31 -8.51 -7.48 11.28
CA ILE A 31 -8.49 -6.20 12.01
C ILE A 31 -8.22 -5.00 11.09
N ALA A 32 -7.78 -5.22 9.87
CA ALA A 32 -7.46 -4.18 8.91
C ALA A 32 -7.68 -4.69 7.47
N GLU A 33 -7.63 -3.80 6.49
CA GLU A 33 -7.89 -4.09 5.09
C GLU A 33 -6.64 -3.87 4.22
N PRO A 34 -5.76 -4.86 4.03
CA PRO A 34 -4.70 -4.78 3.03
C PRO A 34 -5.28 -4.78 1.61
N ARG A 35 -4.89 -3.80 0.79
CA ARG A 35 -5.41 -3.60 -0.57
C ARG A 35 -4.31 -3.28 -1.56
N GLN A 36 -4.49 -3.74 -2.79
CA GLN A 36 -3.69 -3.39 -3.95
C GLN A 36 -4.37 -2.24 -4.71
N GLY A 37 -3.59 -1.27 -5.17
CA GLY A 37 -4.12 -0.07 -5.81
C GLY A 37 -4.11 -0.09 -7.34
N LEU A 38 -4.00 1.09 -7.90
CA LEU A 38 -4.01 1.41 -9.32
C LEU A 38 -2.78 0.84 -10.05
N ALA A 39 -2.97 0.31 -11.26
CA ALA A 39 -1.91 0.07 -12.21
C ALA A 39 -2.11 0.98 -13.43
N THR A 40 -1.23 1.93 -13.64
CA THR A 40 -1.32 2.91 -14.72
C THR A 40 -0.93 2.31 -16.08
N ALA A 41 -0.06 1.32 -16.08
CA ALA A 41 0.58 0.68 -17.24
C ALA A 41 1.41 1.62 -18.14
N ASP A 42 1.31 2.94 -17.92
CA ASP A 42 2.10 3.95 -18.63
C ASP A 42 2.39 5.12 -17.67
N ASN A 43 3.52 5.02 -16.96
CA ASN A 43 3.91 6.05 -16.00
C ASN A 43 4.28 7.36 -16.68
N ALA A 44 4.87 7.33 -17.86
CA ALA A 44 5.25 8.54 -18.60
C ALA A 44 4.02 9.40 -18.96
N ARG A 45 2.87 8.74 -19.19
CA ARG A 45 1.60 9.40 -19.46
C ARG A 45 0.87 9.85 -18.21
N PHE A 46 0.80 9.01 -17.19
CA PHE A 46 -0.14 9.17 -16.08
C PHE A 46 0.50 9.61 -14.75
N VAL A 47 1.83 9.62 -14.63
CA VAL A 47 2.51 9.96 -13.39
C VAL A 47 3.48 11.11 -13.60
N ARG A 48 3.59 11.99 -12.61
CA ARG A 48 4.56 13.08 -12.54
C ARG A 48 5.18 13.14 -11.15
N GLU A 49 6.33 13.74 -11.05
CA GLU A 49 6.84 14.21 -9.77
C GLU A 49 6.02 15.42 -9.33
N TRP A 50 5.80 15.57 -8.03
CA TRP A 50 4.83 16.55 -7.51
C TRP A 50 5.12 18.00 -7.92
N TRP A 51 6.38 18.33 -8.23
CA TRP A 51 6.83 19.66 -8.64
C TRP A 51 6.72 19.93 -10.17
N GLU A 52 6.45 18.93 -10.98
CA GLU A 52 6.34 19.10 -12.44
C GLU A 52 5.04 19.82 -12.85
N PRO A 53 3.86 19.46 -12.32
CA PRO A 53 2.64 20.16 -12.69
C PRO A 53 2.44 21.43 -11.87
N SER A 54 1.67 22.37 -12.42
CA SER A 54 1.30 23.59 -11.71
C SER A 54 0.45 23.30 -10.48
N ASN A 55 0.68 24.00 -9.37
CA ASN A 55 -0.04 23.81 -8.11
C ASN A 55 -1.57 23.93 -8.27
N TYR A 56 -2.06 24.86 -9.09
CA TYR A 56 -3.50 25.04 -9.32
C TYR A 56 -4.14 23.90 -10.13
N LYS A 57 -3.34 23.00 -10.74
CA LYS A 57 -3.81 21.77 -11.39
C LYS A 57 -3.64 20.53 -10.50
N THR A 58 -3.18 20.71 -9.26
CA THR A 58 -2.88 19.63 -8.34
C THR A 58 -3.73 19.75 -7.09
N GLY A 59 -4.44 18.68 -6.74
CA GLY A 59 -5.31 18.61 -5.55
C GLY A 59 -4.56 18.09 -4.33
N PHE A 60 -3.55 18.84 -3.84
CA PHE A 60 -2.78 18.46 -2.64
C PHE A 60 -3.62 18.47 -1.34
N ASP A 61 -4.63 19.31 -1.30
CA ASP A 61 -5.55 19.49 -0.18
C ASP A 61 -6.88 18.74 -0.35
N CYS A 62 -6.96 17.88 -1.36
CA CYS A 62 -8.13 17.04 -1.60
C CYS A 62 -8.10 15.84 -0.66
N GLU A 63 -9.08 15.73 0.21
CA GLU A 63 -9.14 14.69 1.22
C GLU A 63 -10.11 13.55 0.90
N LEU A 64 -11.06 13.80 0.00
CA LEU A 64 -12.10 12.86 -0.37
C LEU A 64 -12.15 12.64 -1.89
N ARG A 65 -12.58 11.45 -2.30
CA ARG A 65 -12.75 11.14 -3.72
C ARG A 65 -13.80 12.02 -4.39
N GLU A 66 -14.87 12.32 -3.69
CA GLU A 66 -15.96 13.20 -4.14
C GLU A 66 -15.44 14.61 -4.43
N GLU A 67 -14.60 15.15 -3.57
CA GLU A 67 -13.93 16.44 -3.77
C GLU A 67 -13.04 16.44 -5.02
N SER A 68 -12.38 15.32 -5.31
CA SER A 68 -11.53 15.20 -6.50
C SER A 68 -12.30 15.37 -7.81
N ILE A 69 -13.57 14.95 -7.82
CA ILE A 69 -14.47 15.09 -8.97
C ILE A 69 -14.93 16.55 -9.11
N GLU A 70 -15.32 17.18 -7.99
CA GLU A 70 -15.87 18.55 -7.97
C GLU A 70 -14.83 19.61 -8.31
N ARG A 71 -13.57 19.42 -7.88
CA ARG A 71 -12.50 20.40 -8.09
C ARG A 71 -12.04 20.55 -9.53
N GLY A 72 -12.22 19.54 -10.37
CA GLY A 72 -11.74 19.55 -11.74
C GLY A 72 -10.23 19.68 -11.90
N THR A 73 -9.46 19.38 -10.84
CA THR A 73 -7.99 19.30 -10.89
C THR A 73 -7.55 18.00 -11.55
N LYS A 74 -6.36 18.01 -12.18
CA LYS A 74 -5.88 16.87 -12.94
C LYS A 74 -5.01 15.91 -12.13
N TRP A 75 -4.17 16.46 -11.28
CA TRP A 75 -3.11 15.71 -10.59
C TRP A 75 -3.42 15.56 -9.11
N PHE A 76 -3.24 14.36 -8.57
CA PHE A 76 -3.48 14.06 -7.16
C PHE A 76 -2.30 13.29 -6.57
N PRO A 77 -1.99 13.47 -5.27
CA PRO A 77 -0.89 12.77 -4.60
C PRO A 77 -0.97 11.26 -4.82
N TYR A 78 0.17 10.65 -5.12
CA TYR A 78 0.24 9.24 -5.52
C TYR A 78 1.31 8.46 -4.76
N ASN A 79 0.88 7.44 -4.05
CA ASN A 79 1.76 6.50 -3.39
C ASN A 79 2.22 5.42 -4.38
N LYS A 80 3.41 5.55 -4.89
CA LYS A 80 4.00 4.63 -5.87
C LYS A 80 4.91 3.56 -5.26
N GLY A 81 4.95 3.45 -3.95
CA GLY A 81 5.95 2.64 -3.25
C GLY A 81 7.28 3.39 -3.16
N GLY A 82 8.37 2.77 -3.57
CA GLY A 82 9.69 3.38 -3.58
C GLY A 82 10.68 2.70 -2.65
N GLU A 83 11.77 3.39 -2.32
CA GLU A 83 12.91 2.90 -1.56
C GLU A 83 12.56 2.55 -0.10
N TYR A 84 13.51 1.92 0.57
CA TYR A 84 13.37 1.57 1.98
C TYR A 84 13.26 2.81 2.85
N ARG A 85 12.05 3.09 3.35
CA ARG A 85 11.78 4.13 4.36
C ARG A 85 10.70 3.62 5.31
N LYS A 86 11.03 3.54 6.59
CA LYS A 86 10.08 3.25 7.67
C LYS A 86 9.42 4.54 8.15
N TRP A 87 8.21 4.41 8.66
CA TRP A 87 7.43 5.41 9.38
C TRP A 87 6.81 6.49 8.50
N TYR A 88 7.56 7.20 7.66
CA TYR A 88 7.09 8.28 6.81
C TYR A 88 8.00 8.48 5.58
N GLY A 89 7.44 8.97 4.44
CA GLY A 89 8.18 9.30 3.22
C GLY A 89 7.65 8.62 1.95
N ASN A 90 8.41 8.74 0.86
CA ASN A 90 8.05 8.26 -0.49
C ASN A 90 6.74 8.90 -1.01
N GLN A 91 6.67 10.24 -0.91
CA GLN A 91 5.51 11.05 -1.30
C GLN A 91 5.86 11.99 -2.46
N GLU A 92 6.66 11.50 -3.41
CA GLU A 92 7.26 12.29 -4.47
C GLU A 92 6.38 12.38 -5.74
N PHE A 93 5.30 11.60 -5.83
CA PHE A 93 4.55 11.49 -7.08
C PHE A 93 3.12 12.01 -7.00
N VAL A 94 2.61 12.39 -8.17
CA VAL A 94 1.19 12.66 -8.42
C VAL A 94 0.74 11.84 -9.63
N VAL A 95 -0.55 11.48 -9.66
CA VAL A 95 -1.18 10.73 -10.74
C VAL A 95 -2.29 11.55 -11.40
N ASN A 96 -2.46 11.38 -12.71
CA ASN A 96 -3.60 11.90 -13.41
C ASN A 96 -4.87 11.16 -13.00
N TRP A 97 -5.70 11.84 -12.21
CA TRP A 97 -7.00 11.35 -11.74
C TRP A 97 -8.14 12.32 -12.14
N GLU A 98 -7.94 13.10 -13.17
CA GLU A 98 -8.92 14.05 -13.70
C GLU A 98 -10.25 13.34 -14.02
N ASN A 99 -11.37 13.95 -13.63
CA ASN A 99 -12.71 13.41 -13.82
C ASN A 99 -12.84 11.95 -13.30
N ASP A 100 -12.40 11.72 -12.05
CA ASP A 100 -12.44 10.41 -11.41
C ASP A 100 -11.66 9.31 -12.15
N GLY A 101 -10.51 9.68 -12.73
CA GLY A 101 -9.64 8.76 -13.45
C GLY A 101 -10.13 8.37 -14.84
N LYS A 102 -10.96 9.21 -15.48
CA LYS A 102 -11.58 8.93 -16.80
C LYS A 102 -10.56 8.48 -17.85
N GLU A 103 -9.42 9.16 -17.95
CA GLU A 103 -8.39 8.81 -18.94
C GLU A 103 -7.73 7.44 -18.65
N LEU A 104 -7.62 7.06 -17.38
CA LEU A 104 -7.17 5.72 -16.99
C LEU A 104 -8.24 4.66 -17.30
N GLU A 105 -9.51 4.97 -17.07
CA GLU A 105 -10.61 4.05 -17.41
C GLU A 105 -10.66 3.80 -18.93
N ASP A 106 -10.49 4.82 -19.75
CA ASP A 106 -10.45 4.73 -21.21
C ASP A 106 -9.20 3.98 -21.73
N PHE A 107 -8.16 3.87 -20.91
CA PHE A 107 -6.93 3.14 -21.23
C PHE A 107 -6.97 1.65 -20.88
N ARG A 108 -8.09 1.14 -20.39
CA ARG A 108 -8.30 -0.30 -20.17
C ARG A 108 -8.24 -1.07 -21.49
N PRO A 109 -7.81 -2.35 -21.47
CA PRO A 109 -7.44 -3.16 -20.31
C PRO A 109 -5.98 -2.98 -19.83
N ARG A 110 -5.20 -2.07 -20.43
CA ARG A 110 -3.80 -1.83 -20.05
C ARG A 110 -3.70 -1.28 -18.63
N SER A 111 -4.41 -0.20 -18.32
CA SER A 111 -4.57 0.28 -16.96
C SER A 111 -5.56 -0.58 -16.17
N VAL A 112 -5.43 -0.63 -14.85
CA VAL A 112 -6.37 -1.33 -13.98
C VAL A 112 -6.63 -0.51 -12.72
N ILE A 113 -7.86 0.01 -12.58
CA ILE A 113 -8.29 0.71 -11.37
C ILE A 113 -8.82 -0.33 -10.37
N ARG A 114 -8.16 -0.44 -9.21
CA ARG A 114 -8.53 -1.35 -8.12
C ARG A 114 -8.89 -0.56 -6.87
N ASN A 115 -9.92 -1.01 -6.18
CA ASN A 115 -10.33 -0.49 -4.87
C ASN A 115 -10.51 1.04 -4.78
N PRO A 116 -11.13 1.72 -5.77
CA PRO A 116 -11.21 3.18 -5.79
C PRO A 116 -11.96 3.80 -4.59
N LYS A 117 -12.79 3.01 -3.90
CA LYS A 117 -13.48 3.42 -2.66
C LYS A 117 -12.53 3.64 -1.48
N THR A 118 -11.28 3.20 -1.58
CA THR A 118 -10.26 3.38 -0.53
C THR A 118 -9.25 4.47 -0.86
N TYR A 119 -9.33 5.07 -2.06
CA TYR A 119 -8.50 6.21 -2.42
C TYR A 119 -8.80 7.40 -1.52
N PHE A 120 -7.83 8.27 -1.34
CA PHE A 120 -7.85 9.43 -0.45
C PHE A 120 -7.94 9.10 1.05
N ARG A 121 -8.14 7.85 1.45
CA ARG A 121 -8.16 7.46 2.87
C ARG A 121 -6.74 7.34 3.42
N PRO A 122 -6.51 7.73 4.69
CA PRO A 122 -5.20 7.53 5.31
C PRO A 122 -4.87 6.03 5.45
N SER A 123 -3.61 5.67 5.20
CA SER A 123 -3.19 4.28 5.15
C SER A 123 -1.80 4.03 5.72
N ILE A 124 -1.47 2.77 5.94
CA ILE A 124 -0.10 2.30 6.15
C ILE A 124 0.30 1.58 4.87
N SER A 125 1.41 2.01 4.24
CA SER A 125 1.83 1.45 2.97
C SER A 125 3.20 0.79 3.06
N TRP A 126 3.43 -0.16 2.16
CA TRP A 126 4.73 -0.78 1.94
C TRP A 126 5.02 -0.88 0.45
N SER A 127 6.30 -0.99 0.10
CA SER A 127 6.71 -1.28 -1.27
C SER A 127 6.57 -2.78 -1.52
N LYS A 128 5.83 -3.16 -2.56
CA LYS A 128 5.59 -4.56 -2.93
C LYS A 128 6.89 -5.33 -3.15
N ILE A 129 7.89 -4.69 -3.75
CA ILE A 129 9.21 -5.27 -4.01
C ILE A 129 10.23 -4.59 -3.09
N SER A 130 11.03 -5.39 -2.39
CA SER A 130 12.12 -4.90 -1.53
C SER A 130 13.29 -5.88 -1.59
N SER A 131 14.50 -5.37 -1.71
CA SER A 131 15.75 -6.16 -1.68
C SER A 131 16.12 -6.68 -0.28
N GLY A 132 15.34 -6.32 0.74
CA GLY A 132 15.56 -6.71 2.13
C GLY A 132 14.25 -6.72 2.92
N ALA A 133 14.30 -6.27 4.17
CA ALA A 133 13.11 -6.16 4.99
C ALA A 133 12.09 -5.20 4.36
N PRO A 134 10.78 -5.50 4.42
CA PRO A 134 9.78 -4.53 4.03
C PRO A 134 9.79 -3.34 5.00
N ALA A 135 9.51 -2.15 4.49
CA ALA A 135 9.39 -0.94 5.28
C ALA A 135 7.97 -0.42 5.20
N PHE A 136 7.33 -0.28 6.35
CA PHE A 136 5.97 0.23 6.45
C PHE A 136 5.98 1.70 6.87
N ARG A 137 5.16 2.51 6.20
CA ARG A 137 5.10 3.97 6.38
C ARG A 137 3.68 4.49 6.34
N TYR A 138 3.45 5.56 7.05
CA TYR A 138 2.17 6.25 7.08
C TYR A 138 2.01 7.14 5.86
N PHE A 139 0.87 7.01 5.20
CA PHE A 139 0.36 7.95 4.22
C PHE A 139 -0.85 8.67 4.79
N PRO A 140 -0.83 10.01 4.81
CA PRO A 140 -1.98 10.79 5.26
C PRO A 140 -3.16 10.65 4.29
N GLN A 141 -4.26 11.29 4.64
CA GLN A 141 -5.41 11.47 3.75
C GLN A 141 -4.99 12.20 2.47
N GLY A 142 -5.68 11.96 1.36
CA GLY A 142 -5.44 12.66 0.09
C GLY A 142 -4.61 11.88 -0.94
N PHE A 143 -4.20 10.64 -0.65
CA PHE A 143 -3.40 9.84 -1.59
C PHE A 143 -4.21 8.78 -2.33
N ILE A 144 -3.96 8.70 -3.64
CA ILE A 144 -4.23 7.51 -4.45
C ILE A 144 -3.01 6.60 -4.36
N TYR A 145 -3.15 5.28 -4.45
CA TYR A 145 -2.04 4.35 -4.28
C TYR A 145 -1.92 3.35 -5.44
N ASP A 146 -0.67 3.01 -5.73
CA ASP A 146 -0.24 2.12 -6.82
C ASP A 146 -0.29 0.64 -6.40
N VAL A 147 -0.26 -0.24 -7.38
CA VAL A 147 -0.03 -1.66 -7.18
C VAL A 147 1.32 -1.95 -6.51
N ALA A 148 2.32 -1.10 -6.72
CA ALA A 148 3.64 -1.19 -6.07
C ALA A 148 3.69 -0.50 -4.70
N GLY A 149 2.76 0.42 -4.42
CA GLY A 149 2.57 1.11 -3.15
C GLY A 149 1.35 0.58 -2.38
N THR A 150 1.27 -0.74 -2.24
CA THR A 150 0.20 -1.44 -1.52
C THR A 150 -0.08 -0.84 -0.16
N SER A 151 -1.35 -0.83 0.26
CA SER A 151 -1.78 -0.10 1.46
C SER A 151 -2.70 -0.92 2.37
N ILE A 152 -2.59 -0.67 3.68
CA ILE A 152 -3.43 -1.22 4.75
C ILE A 152 -4.33 -0.10 5.25
N PHE A 153 -5.63 -0.33 5.26
CA PHE A 153 -6.63 0.58 5.81
C PHE A 153 -7.14 0.05 7.15
N CYS A 154 -7.17 0.91 8.15
CA CYS A 154 -7.58 0.59 9.52
C CYS A 154 -8.12 1.84 10.22
N THR A 155 -8.68 1.68 11.43
CA THR A 155 -9.11 2.80 12.24
C THR A 155 -7.93 3.64 12.75
N ASN A 156 -8.19 4.89 13.17
CA ASN A 156 -7.16 5.75 13.75
C ASN A 156 -6.52 5.15 15.00
N GLU A 157 -7.32 4.47 15.83
CA GLU A 157 -6.87 3.82 17.06
C GLU A 157 -5.91 2.66 16.78
N GLN A 158 -6.19 1.85 15.77
CA GLN A 158 -5.38 0.70 15.40
C GLN A 158 -4.07 1.08 14.70
N ARG A 159 -4.04 2.23 14.01
CA ARG A 159 -2.96 2.62 13.08
C ARG A 159 -1.59 2.62 13.72
N LYS A 160 -1.45 3.21 14.91
CA LYS A 160 -0.17 3.28 15.62
C LYS A 160 0.34 1.89 16.00
N GLY A 161 -0.54 1.01 16.47
CA GLY A 161 -0.20 -0.37 16.80
C GLY A 161 0.22 -1.17 15.56
N ILE A 162 -0.54 -1.06 14.46
CA ILE A 162 -0.25 -1.79 13.22
C ILE A 162 1.09 -1.34 12.60
N ILE A 163 1.36 -0.04 12.50
CA ILE A 163 2.62 0.44 11.91
C ILE A 163 3.83 0.08 12.81
N ALA A 164 3.66 0.08 14.13
CA ALA A 164 4.70 -0.34 15.05
C ALA A 164 4.99 -1.85 14.91
N TYR A 165 3.94 -2.67 14.89
CA TYR A 165 4.06 -4.11 14.70
C TYR A 165 4.70 -4.47 13.36
N THR A 166 4.18 -3.93 12.25
CA THR A 166 4.67 -4.27 10.90
C THR A 166 6.13 -3.86 10.66
N ASN A 167 6.63 -2.85 11.37
CA ASN A 167 8.04 -2.44 11.34
C ASN A 167 8.94 -3.15 12.35
N SER A 168 8.39 -4.06 13.18
CA SER A 168 9.14 -4.79 14.20
C SER A 168 9.97 -5.95 13.64
N SER A 169 10.98 -6.39 14.38
CA SER A 169 11.76 -7.58 14.06
C SER A 169 10.90 -8.86 14.11
N LEU A 170 9.87 -8.88 14.95
CA LEU A 170 8.92 -9.99 15.02
C LEU A 170 8.14 -10.15 13.71
N ALA A 171 7.52 -9.06 13.22
CA ALA A 171 6.79 -9.08 11.95
C ALA A 171 7.72 -9.45 10.77
N TYR A 172 8.95 -8.95 10.77
CA TYR A 172 9.93 -9.31 9.76
C TYR A 172 10.24 -10.81 9.78
N ALA A 173 10.47 -11.40 10.95
CA ALA A 173 10.72 -12.83 11.07
C ALA A 173 9.52 -13.69 10.63
N GLN A 174 8.29 -13.24 10.87
CA GLN A 174 7.08 -13.89 10.37
C GLN A 174 6.96 -13.77 8.84
N LEU A 175 7.21 -12.59 8.30
CA LEU A 175 7.14 -12.35 6.85
C LEU A 175 8.19 -13.15 6.07
N THR A 176 9.41 -13.28 6.57
CA THR A 176 10.45 -14.12 5.94
C THR A 176 10.07 -15.61 5.91
N ALA A 177 9.22 -16.05 6.83
CA ALA A 177 8.70 -17.41 6.82
C ALA A 177 7.61 -17.62 5.75
N ILE A 178 6.77 -16.60 5.51
CA ILE A 178 5.65 -16.66 4.55
C ILE A 178 6.09 -16.29 3.14
N ALA A 179 6.96 -15.28 3.03
CA ALA A 179 7.42 -14.70 1.77
C ALA A 179 8.95 -14.89 1.62
N PRO A 180 9.43 -16.05 1.19
CA PRO A 180 10.86 -16.29 1.01
C PRO A 180 11.45 -15.56 -0.20
N THR A 181 10.65 -14.76 -0.90
CA THR A 181 11.02 -13.96 -2.08
C THR A 181 11.10 -12.48 -1.73
N LEU A 182 11.57 -11.66 -2.68
CA LEU A 182 11.64 -10.20 -2.53
C LEU A 182 10.27 -9.50 -2.71
N ASN A 183 9.21 -10.25 -2.98
CA ASN A 183 7.87 -9.73 -3.18
C ASN A 183 7.02 -9.91 -1.92
N PHE A 184 6.48 -8.82 -1.42
CA PHE A 184 5.55 -8.80 -0.29
C PHE A 184 4.14 -8.50 -0.82
N GLU A 185 3.45 -9.55 -1.25
CA GLU A 185 2.10 -9.46 -1.80
C GLU A 185 1.06 -9.20 -0.70
N VAL A 186 -0.08 -8.63 -1.10
CA VAL A 186 -1.21 -8.37 -0.18
C VAL A 186 -1.61 -9.62 0.61
N GLY A 187 -1.66 -10.78 -0.04
CA GLY A 187 -2.04 -12.04 0.60
C GLY A 187 -1.04 -12.56 1.63
N GLN A 188 0.22 -12.12 1.57
CA GLN A 188 1.24 -12.48 2.56
C GLN A 188 1.23 -11.53 3.77
N ILE A 189 0.80 -10.29 3.56
CA ILE A 189 0.67 -9.29 4.62
C ILE A 189 -0.68 -9.46 5.35
N ALA A 190 -1.70 -9.98 4.69
CA ALA A 190 -3.04 -10.22 5.24
C ALA A 190 -3.05 -11.34 6.28
#